data_d0878c0462548524b67b2a686db10e33
#
_entry.id   d0878c0462548524b67b2a686db10e33
#
_cell.length_a   1.000
_cell.length_b   1.000
_cell.length_c   1.000
_cell.angle_alpha   90.00
_cell.angle_beta   90.00
_cell.angle_gamma   90.00
#
_symmetry.space_group_name_H-M   'P 1'
#
loop_
_entity.id
_entity.type
_entity.pdbx_description
1 polymer ?
#
loop_
_entity_poly.entity_id
_entity_poly.type
_entity_poly.pdbx_seq_one_letter_code
_entity_poly.pdbx_strand_id
1 'polypeptide(L)'
;MQFVDTVMAGHVSARDLAALGIATALFHPLLLLMVGVLMAVTPMVAQLKGSQKDDRISKVVADALQLSLVFALPLILLLHLLEPLMEFIGYPEEVSRIGDGYLQAVAWGVPAMLAYDVFRHFNEGVALTRPNMYFHIVGLMLNILGNYTLMFGHFGFPAMGAVGAGSVSYTHLRAHETALD
;
A
#
# COMPACT_ATOMS: atom_id res chain seq x y z
N MET A 1 -1.71 5.64 8.41
CA MET A 1 -2.08 6.25 7.13
C MET A 1 -3.58 6.19 6.91
N GLN A 2 -4.24 5.02 6.92
CA GLN A 2 -5.69 4.90 6.71
C GLN A 2 -6.55 5.87 7.54
N PHE A 3 -6.23 6.07 8.81
CA PHE A 3 -6.97 7.01 9.65
C PHE A 3 -6.93 8.43 9.09
N VAL A 4 -5.76 8.87 8.65
CA VAL A 4 -5.58 10.19 8.03
C VAL A 4 -6.36 10.29 6.73
N ASP A 5 -6.25 9.28 5.86
CA ASP A 5 -6.97 9.24 4.58
C ASP A 5 -8.50 9.30 4.80
N THR A 6 -9.01 8.55 5.78
CA THR A 6 -10.44 8.54 6.14
C THR A 6 -10.91 9.90 6.67
N VAL A 7 -10.15 10.52 7.58
CA VAL A 7 -10.49 11.84 8.12
C VAL A 7 -10.48 12.89 7.01
N MET A 8 -9.47 12.86 6.14
CA MET A 8 -9.36 13.82 5.04
C MET A 8 -10.44 13.61 3.98
N ALA A 9 -10.77 12.36 3.61
CA ALA A 9 -11.87 12.06 2.69
C ALA A 9 -13.22 12.54 3.24
N GLY A 10 -13.45 12.39 4.55
CA GLY A 10 -14.66 12.90 5.22
C GLY A 10 -14.80 14.43 5.16
N HIS A 11 -13.70 15.17 5.04
CA HIS A 11 -13.71 16.61 4.84
C HIS A 11 -13.95 17.02 3.37
N VAL A 12 -13.67 16.14 2.41
CA VAL A 12 -13.97 16.38 1.00
C VAL A 12 -15.46 16.21 0.75
N SER A 13 -15.99 15.01 0.97
CA SER A 13 -17.43 14.74 0.86
C SER A 13 -17.83 13.42 1.55
N ALA A 14 -19.12 13.28 1.89
CA ALA A 14 -19.66 12.02 2.40
C ALA A 14 -19.56 10.88 1.36
N ARG A 15 -19.61 11.21 0.06
CA ARG A 15 -19.45 10.23 -1.03
C ARG A 15 -18.05 9.71 -1.16
N ASP A 16 -17.05 10.60 -1.07
CA ASP A 16 -15.63 10.23 -1.05
C ASP A 16 -15.31 9.32 0.15
N LEU A 17 -15.84 9.66 1.32
CA LEU A 17 -15.69 8.83 2.52
C LEU A 17 -16.31 7.44 2.35
N ALA A 18 -17.52 7.36 1.79
CA ALA A 18 -18.19 6.09 1.53
C ALA A 18 -17.42 5.25 0.49
N ALA A 19 -17.00 5.87 -0.62
CA ALA A 19 -16.23 5.21 -1.66
C ALA A 19 -14.89 4.67 -1.13
N LEU A 20 -14.15 5.48 -0.37
CA LEU A 20 -12.90 5.06 0.27
C LEU A 20 -13.13 3.90 1.25
N GLY A 21 -14.18 3.99 2.06
CA GLY A 21 -14.54 2.94 3.03
C GLY A 21 -14.83 1.60 2.36
N ILE A 22 -15.64 1.60 1.30
CA ILE A 22 -15.99 0.39 0.54
C ILE A 22 -14.75 -0.17 -0.16
N ALA A 23 -14.02 0.68 -0.90
CA ALA A 23 -12.82 0.27 -1.63
C ALA A 23 -11.76 -0.35 -0.70
N THR A 24 -11.50 0.28 0.46
CA THR A 24 -10.56 -0.25 1.45
C THR A 24 -11.06 -1.54 2.10
N ALA A 25 -12.35 -1.69 2.37
CA ALA A 25 -12.94 -2.91 2.91
C ALA A 25 -12.78 -4.11 1.96
N LEU A 26 -12.84 -3.86 0.64
CA LEU A 26 -12.62 -4.89 -0.37
C LEU A 26 -11.13 -5.20 -0.59
N PHE A 27 -10.28 -4.18 -0.60
CA PHE A 27 -8.85 -4.32 -0.87
C PHE A 27 -8.05 -4.91 0.30
N HIS A 28 -8.34 -4.49 1.54
CA HIS A 28 -7.53 -4.85 2.72
C HIS A 28 -7.43 -6.35 2.99
N PRO A 29 -8.52 -7.15 2.94
CA PRO A 29 -8.42 -8.59 3.16
C PRO A 29 -7.49 -9.28 2.16
N LEU A 30 -7.51 -8.83 0.90
CA LEU A 30 -6.68 -9.37 -0.17
C LEU A 30 -5.20 -9.04 0.07
N LEU A 31 -4.92 -7.78 0.40
CA LEU A 31 -3.57 -7.34 0.75
C LEU A 31 -3.05 -8.10 1.98
N LEU A 32 -3.87 -8.23 3.03
CA LEU A 32 -3.49 -8.89 4.28
C LEU A 32 -3.14 -10.36 4.07
N LEU A 33 -3.84 -11.04 3.16
CA LEU A 33 -3.51 -12.41 2.79
C LEU A 33 -2.10 -12.51 2.18
N MET A 34 -1.75 -11.60 1.27
CA MET A 34 -0.42 -11.58 0.64
C MET A 34 0.68 -11.22 1.64
N VAL A 35 0.46 -10.18 2.44
CA VAL A 35 1.37 -9.76 3.52
C VAL A 35 1.57 -10.88 4.53
N GLY A 36 0.50 -11.62 4.87
CA GLY A 36 0.58 -12.75 5.80
C GLY A 36 1.55 -13.84 5.34
N VAL A 37 1.62 -14.11 4.03
CA VAL A 37 2.64 -15.05 3.49
C VAL A 37 4.04 -14.46 3.60
N LEU A 38 4.22 -13.17 3.27
CA LEU A 38 5.52 -12.50 3.34
C LEU A 38 6.04 -12.36 4.78
N MET A 39 5.18 -12.39 5.79
CA MET A 39 5.59 -12.43 7.21
C MET A 39 6.54 -13.60 7.54
N ALA A 40 6.53 -14.69 6.77
CA ALA A 40 7.45 -15.81 6.95
C ALA A 40 8.92 -15.41 6.78
N VAL A 41 9.23 -14.31 6.12
CA VAL A 41 10.59 -13.77 5.95
C VAL A 41 11.22 -13.46 7.32
N THR A 42 10.47 -12.89 8.25
CA THR A 42 10.97 -12.53 9.60
C THR A 42 11.58 -13.72 10.34
N PRO A 43 10.87 -14.84 10.59
CA PRO A 43 11.44 -15.98 11.29
C PRO A 43 12.54 -16.69 10.48
N MET A 44 12.43 -16.73 9.15
CA MET A 44 13.47 -17.33 8.29
C MET A 44 14.79 -16.56 8.42
N VAL A 45 14.76 -15.25 8.32
CA VAL A 45 15.94 -14.39 8.48
C VAL A 45 16.49 -14.47 9.90
N ALA A 46 15.64 -14.45 10.93
CA ALA A 46 16.08 -14.57 12.32
C ALA A 46 16.78 -15.90 12.60
N GLN A 47 16.30 -17.03 12.06
CA GLN A 47 16.94 -18.35 12.20
C GLN A 47 18.30 -18.39 11.49
N LEU A 48 18.40 -17.84 10.27
CA LEU A 48 19.66 -17.78 9.53
C LEU A 48 20.68 -16.91 10.25
N LYS A 49 20.26 -15.76 10.77
CA LYS A 49 21.12 -14.86 11.56
C LYS A 49 21.61 -15.53 12.83
N GLY A 50 20.72 -16.20 13.57
CA GLY A 50 21.06 -16.95 14.80
C GLY A 50 21.99 -18.14 14.55
N SER A 51 21.92 -18.76 13.36
CA SER A 51 22.80 -19.87 12.96
C SER A 51 24.08 -19.43 12.22
N GLN A 52 24.36 -18.11 12.15
CA GLN A 52 25.53 -17.51 11.47
C GLN A 52 25.65 -17.88 9.98
N LYS A 53 24.50 -18.06 9.30
CA LYS A 53 24.41 -18.36 7.86
C LYS A 53 23.99 -17.12 7.07
N ASP A 54 24.69 -16.02 7.28
CA ASP A 54 24.38 -14.72 6.70
C ASP A 54 24.39 -14.72 5.16
N ASP A 55 25.20 -15.59 4.56
CA ASP A 55 25.27 -15.84 3.11
C ASP A 55 23.93 -16.27 2.50
N ARG A 56 23.05 -16.91 3.28
CA ARG A 56 21.74 -17.38 2.83
C ARG A 56 20.64 -16.35 2.99
N ILE A 57 20.85 -15.30 3.78
CA ILE A 57 19.84 -14.26 4.03
C ILE A 57 19.52 -13.54 2.72
N SER A 58 20.54 -13.18 1.92
CA SER A 58 20.33 -12.50 0.64
C SER A 58 19.46 -13.32 -0.32
N LYS A 59 19.61 -14.65 -0.32
CA LYS A 59 18.78 -15.54 -1.12
C LYS A 59 17.32 -15.53 -0.65
N VAL A 60 17.08 -15.61 0.65
CA VAL A 60 15.70 -15.56 1.21
C VAL A 60 15.02 -14.25 0.84
N VAL A 61 15.73 -13.11 0.93
CA VAL A 61 15.19 -11.81 0.54
C VAL A 61 14.90 -11.75 -0.96
N ALA A 62 15.83 -12.25 -1.80
CA ALA A 62 15.62 -12.29 -3.25
C ALA A 62 14.42 -13.17 -3.64
N ASP A 63 14.30 -14.37 -3.05
CA ASP A 63 13.18 -15.28 -3.28
C ASP A 63 11.84 -14.63 -2.82
N ALA A 64 11.85 -13.91 -1.70
CA ALA A 64 10.68 -13.20 -1.20
C ALA A 64 10.29 -12.01 -2.11
N LEU A 65 11.25 -11.28 -2.66
CA LEU A 65 11.00 -10.22 -3.64
C LEU A 65 10.40 -10.78 -4.94
N GLN A 66 10.89 -11.91 -5.44
CA GLN A 66 10.29 -12.58 -6.59
C GLN A 66 8.85 -13.01 -6.28
N LEU A 67 8.61 -13.58 -5.09
CA LEU A 67 7.28 -13.98 -4.65
C LEU A 67 6.34 -12.77 -4.53
N SER A 68 6.83 -11.64 -4.04
CA SER A 68 6.05 -10.39 -3.96
C SER A 68 5.59 -9.90 -5.33
N LEU A 69 6.44 -10.00 -6.36
CA LEU A 69 6.07 -9.69 -7.75
C LEU A 69 5.05 -10.67 -8.31
N VAL A 70 5.19 -11.97 -8.01
CA VAL A 70 4.21 -12.99 -8.41
C VAL A 70 2.85 -12.72 -7.77
N PHE A 71 2.81 -12.26 -6.52
CA PHE A 71 1.57 -11.88 -5.84
C PHE A 71 0.98 -10.56 -6.34
N ALA A 72 1.83 -9.62 -6.76
CA ALA A 72 1.35 -8.34 -7.27
C ALA A 72 0.46 -8.49 -8.51
N LEU A 73 0.81 -9.39 -9.43
CA LEU A 73 0.06 -9.58 -10.67
C LEU A 73 -1.41 -10.01 -10.46
N PRO A 74 -1.71 -11.10 -9.72
CA PRO A 74 -3.09 -11.48 -9.48
C PRO A 74 -3.83 -10.47 -8.61
N LEU A 75 -3.15 -9.77 -7.69
CA LEU A 75 -3.78 -8.75 -6.88
C LEU A 75 -4.18 -7.53 -7.73
N ILE A 76 -3.32 -7.06 -8.64
CA ILE A 76 -3.65 -5.99 -9.57
C ILE A 76 -4.84 -6.39 -10.43
N LEU A 77 -4.82 -7.61 -11.02
CA LEU A 77 -5.93 -8.11 -11.83
C LEU A 77 -7.24 -8.14 -11.02
N LEU A 78 -7.18 -8.62 -9.79
CA LEU A 78 -8.35 -8.71 -8.91
C LEU A 78 -8.91 -7.32 -8.56
N LEU A 79 -8.05 -6.32 -8.34
CA LEU A 79 -8.48 -4.94 -8.09
C LEU A 79 -9.27 -4.36 -9.27
N HIS A 80 -8.89 -4.66 -10.52
CA HIS A 80 -9.64 -4.25 -11.71
C HIS A 80 -10.98 -4.99 -11.85
N LEU A 81 -11.15 -6.14 -11.21
CA LEU A 81 -12.42 -6.86 -11.19
C LEU A 81 -13.38 -6.39 -10.07
N LEU A 82 -12.91 -5.54 -9.16
CA LEU A 82 -13.75 -5.03 -8.09
C LEU A 82 -14.78 -4.00 -8.56
N GLU A 83 -14.48 -3.22 -9.61
CA GLU A 83 -15.44 -2.28 -10.20
C GLU A 83 -16.76 -2.96 -10.59
N PRO A 84 -16.77 -3.96 -11.49
CA PRO A 84 -18.00 -4.66 -11.86
C PRO A 84 -18.67 -5.37 -10.67
N LEU A 85 -17.89 -5.75 -9.65
CA LEU A 85 -18.44 -6.32 -8.43
C LEU A 85 -19.21 -5.28 -7.61
N MET A 86 -18.68 -4.06 -7.49
CA MET A 86 -19.36 -2.96 -6.79
C MET A 86 -20.69 -2.59 -7.47
N GLU A 87 -20.71 -2.55 -8.81
CA GLU A 87 -21.92 -2.33 -9.59
C GLU A 87 -22.95 -3.47 -9.39
N PHE A 88 -22.48 -4.71 -9.43
CA PHE A 88 -23.33 -5.90 -9.23
C PHE A 88 -23.97 -5.93 -7.83
N ILE A 89 -23.28 -5.47 -6.79
CA ILE A 89 -23.80 -5.36 -5.42
C ILE A 89 -24.84 -4.24 -5.31
N GLY A 90 -24.90 -3.30 -6.27
CA GLY A 90 -25.89 -2.24 -6.32
C GLY A 90 -25.48 -0.96 -5.58
N TYR A 91 -24.19 -0.68 -5.44
CA TYR A 91 -23.73 0.61 -4.95
C TYR A 91 -24.07 1.73 -5.95
N PRO A 92 -24.31 2.97 -5.46
CA PRO A 92 -24.54 4.11 -6.34
C PRO A 92 -23.38 4.29 -7.32
N GLU A 93 -23.70 4.53 -8.61
CA GLU A 93 -22.72 4.66 -9.69
C GLU A 93 -21.60 5.65 -9.37
N GLU A 94 -21.94 6.78 -8.75
CA GLU A 94 -20.96 7.80 -8.38
C GLU A 94 -19.96 7.29 -7.33
N VAL A 95 -20.41 6.51 -6.34
CA VAL A 95 -19.58 5.90 -5.31
C VAL A 95 -18.69 4.81 -5.91
N SER A 96 -19.23 4.00 -6.80
CA SER A 96 -18.49 2.95 -7.51
C SER A 96 -17.38 3.55 -8.36
N ARG A 97 -17.66 4.62 -9.11
CA ARG A 97 -16.67 5.33 -9.94
C ARG A 97 -15.53 5.95 -9.12
N ILE A 98 -15.84 6.58 -7.98
CA ILE A 98 -14.81 7.14 -7.09
C ILE A 98 -13.98 6.02 -6.48
N GLY A 99 -14.62 4.95 -6.02
CA GLY A 99 -13.97 3.78 -5.43
C GLY A 99 -13.05 3.06 -6.44
N ASP A 100 -13.49 2.91 -7.69
CA ASP A 100 -12.68 2.34 -8.77
C ASP A 100 -11.45 3.21 -9.05
N GLY A 101 -11.62 4.53 -9.21
CA GLY A 101 -10.48 5.44 -9.39
C GLY A 101 -9.44 5.33 -8.26
N TYR A 102 -9.88 5.15 -7.02
CA TYR A 102 -8.99 4.88 -5.89
C TYR A 102 -8.28 3.53 -6.02
N LEU A 103 -9.02 2.45 -6.33
CA LEU A 103 -8.46 1.10 -6.47
C LEU A 103 -7.47 1.00 -7.63
N GLN A 104 -7.74 1.65 -8.75
CA GLN A 104 -6.80 1.73 -9.88
C GLN A 104 -5.51 2.46 -9.48
N ALA A 105 -5.62 3.59 -8.78
CA ALA A 105 -4.45 4.31 -8.30
C ALA A 105 -3.62 3.45 -7.33
N VAL A 106 -4.26 2.72 -6.41
CA VAL A 106 -3.61 1.80 -5.47
C VAL A 106 -2.99 0.61 -6.20
N ALA A 107 -3.64 0.06 -7.24
CA ALA A 107 -3.16 -1.10 -7.98
C ALA A 107 -1.75 -0.91 -8.54
N TRP A 108 -1.44 0.28 -9.04
CA TRP A 108 -0.08 0.62 -9.49
C TRP A 108 0.95 0.66 -8.36
N GLY A 109 0.52 0.90 -7.12
CA GLY A 109 1.38 0.89 -5.93
C GLY A 109 1.61 -0.51 -5.35
N VAL A 110 0.80 -1.51 -5.70
CA VAL A 110 0.85 -2.86 -5.11
C VAL A 110 2.24 -3.51 -5.18
N PRO A 111 2.97 -3.50 -6.31
CA PRO A 111 4.29 -4.13 -6.37
C PRO A 111 5.27 -3.50 -5.37
N ALA A 112 5.29 -2.18 -5.30
CA ALA A 112 6.15 -1.45 -4.38
C ALA A 112 5.76 -1.67 -2.91
N MET A 113 4.44 -1.75 -2.61
CA MET A 113 3.94 -2.07 -1.27
C MET A 113 4.41 -3.44 -0.79
N LEU A 114 4.26 -4.46 -1.62
CA LEU A 114 4.67 -5.82 -1.27
C LEU A 114 6.20 -5.95 -1.16
N ALA A 115 6.95 -5.28 -2.04
CA ALA A 115 8.42 -5.22 -1.94
C ALA A 115 8.86 -4.52 -0.64
N TYR A 116 8.23 -3.40 -0.27
CA TYR A 116 8.48 -2.73 1.00
C TYR A 116 8.22 -3.67 2.20
N ASP A 117 7.13 -4.46 2.18
CA ASP A 117 6.85 -5.42 3.25
C ASP A 117 7.94 -6.49 3.37
N VAL A 118 8.53 -6.95 2.27
CA VAL A 118 9.68 -7.87 2.32
C VAL A 118 10.86 -7.24 3.07
N PHE A 119 11.22 -5.99 2.73
CA PHE A 119 12.32 -5.30 3.42
C PHE A 119 12.00 -5.00 4.89
N ARG A 120 10.75 -4.68 5.20
CA ARG A 120 10.30 -4.51 6.58
C ARG A 120 10.48 -5.78 7.39
N HIS A 121 10.02 -6.92 6.87
CA HIS A 121 10.16 -8.22 7.52
C HIS A 121 11.62 -8.68 7.62
N PHE A 122 12.45 -8.36 6.62
CA PHE A 122 13.89 -8.55 6.70
C PHE A 122 14.50 -7.75 7.88
N ASN A 123 14.21 -6.45 7.98
CA ASN A 123 14.71 -5.61 9.06
C ASN A 123 14.27 -6.11 10.44
N GLU A 124 13.02 -6.57 10.56
CA GLU A 124 12.50 -7.22 11.78
C GLU A 124 13.27 -8.51 12.10
N GLY A 125 13.57 -9.33 11.09
CA GLY A 125 14.31 -10.58 11.23
C GLY A 125 15.77 -10.40 11.69
N VAL A 126 16.42 -9.31 11.29
CA VAL A 126 17.77 -8.95 11.77
C VAL A 126 17.75 -8.07 13.03
N ALA A 127 16.58 -7.88 13.64
CA ALA A 127 16.34 -7.04 14.83
C ALA A 127 16.67 -5.54 14.63
N LEU A 128 16.63 -5.04 13.39
CA LEU A 128 16.82 -3.64 13.03
C LEU A 128 15.46 -2.94 12.90
N THR A 129 14.85 -2.56 14.02
CA THR A 129 13.51 -1.92 14.01
C THR A 129 13.54 -0.41 13.79
N ARG A 130 14.68 0.26 14.07
CA ARG A 130 14.81 1.71 13.93
C ARG A 130 14.57 2.23 12.51
N PRO A 131 15.10 1.63 11.44
CA PRO A 131 14.80 2.08 10.08
C PRO A 131 13.30 2.05 9.78
N ASN A 132 12.60 0.99 10.16
CA ASN A 132 11.15 0.87 9.93
C ASN A 132 10.37 2.01 10.60
N MET A 133 10.78 2.43 11.80
CA MET A 133 10.15 3.55 12.49
C MET A 133 10.34 4.88 11.72
N TYR A 134 11.57 5.18 11.28
CA TYR A 134 11.84 6.39 10.51
C TYR A 134 11.06 6.40 9.19
N PHE A 135 11.01 5.29 8.50
CA PHE A 135 10.24 5.15 7.27
C PHE A 135 8.75 5.38 7.49
N HIS A 136 8.17 4.86 8.58
CA HIS A 136 6.77 5.11 8.90
C HIS A 136 6.49 6.57 9.19
N ILE A 137 7.40 7.27 9.92
CA ILE A 137 7.24 8.69 10.23
C ILE A 137 7.32 9.55 8.96
N VAL A 138 8.37 9.34 8.15
CA VAL A 138 8.52 10.05 6.88
C VAL A 138 7.33 9.78 5.97
N GLY A 139 6.90 8.52 5.91
CA GLY A 139 5.75 8.09 5.16
C GLY A 139 4.45 8.76 5.58
N LEU A 140 4.21 8.86 6.86
CA LEU A 140 3.05 9.56 7.38
C LEU A 140 3.07 11.05 7.00
N MET A 141 4.23 11.71 7.10
CA MET A 141 4.39 13.11 6.71
C MET A 141 4.10 13.32 5.22
N LEU A 142 4.66 12.46 4.36
CA LEU A 142 4.42 12.51 2.91
C LEU A 142 2.97 12.17 2.55
N ASN A 143 2.34 11.24 3.27
CA ASN A 143 0.92 10.92 3.08
C ASN A 143 0.04 12.13 3.43
N ILE A 144 0.26 12.80 4.57
CA ILE A 144 -0.48 14.01 4.94
C ILE A 144 -0.30 15.11 3.91
N LEU A 145 0.95 15.38 3.49
CA LEU A 145 1.26 16.42 2.51
C LEU A 145 0.67 16.09 1.14
N GLY A 146 0.80 14.84 0.71
CA GLY A 146 0.27 14.36 -0.56
C GLY A 146 -1.26 14.44 -0.61
N ASN A 147 -1.93 13.98 0.45
CA ASN A 147 -3.38 14.11 0.57
C ASN A 147 -3.81 15.57 0.57
N TYR A 148 -3.11 16.44 1.30
CA TYR A 148 -3.40 17.87 1.29
C TYR A 148 -3.27 18.49 -0.11
N THR A 149 -2.30 18.07 -0.90
CA THR A 149 -2.09 18.58 -2.26
C THR A 149 -3.06 18.00 -3.28
N LEU A 150 -3.26 16.66 -3.28
CA LEU A 150 -4.02 15.97 -4.32
C LEU A 150 -5.51 15.84 -4.00
N MET A 151 -5.89 15.63 -2.73
CA MET A 151 -7.30 15.56 -2.38
C MET A 151 -7.98 16.92 -2.42
N PHE A 152 -7.33 17.97 -1.91
CA PHE A 152 -7.90 19.31 -1.83
C PHE A 152 -7.51 20.24 -3.00
N GLY A 153 -6.60 19.80 -3.87
CA GLY A 153 -6.23 20.59 -5.06
C GLY A 153 -5.37 21.82 -4.77
N HIS A 154 -4.38 21.68 -3.87
CA HIS A 154 -3.43 22.76 -3.57
C HIS A 154 -2.18 22.70 -4.47
N PHE A 155 -1.40 23.78 -4.50
CA PHE A 155 -0.16 23.89 -5.29
C PHE A 155 -0.33 23.71 -6.82
N GLY A 156 -1.51 24.00 -7.36
CA GLY A 156 -1.78 23.92 -8.81
C GLY A 156 -2.24 22.54 -9.31
N PHE A 157 -2.43 21.57 -8.43
CA PHE A 157 -3.04 20.29 -8.78
C PHE A 157 -4.56 20.39 -8.72
N PRO A 158 -5.29 19.66 -9.61
CA PRO A 158 -6.74 19.56 -9.51
C PRO A 158 -7.16 18.80 -8.24
N ALA A 159 -8.28 19.19 -7.64
CA ALA A 159 -8.85 18.47 -6.51
C ALA A 159 -9.37 17.10 -6.98
N MET A 160 -8.72 16.03 -6.54
CA MET A 160 -9.01 14.65 -6.97
C MET A 160 -9.84 13.87 -5.93
N GLY A 161 -10.15 14.46 -4.78
CA GLY A 161 -10.91 13.79 -3.72
C GLY A 161 -10.24 12.49 -3.25
N ALA A 162 -11.06 11.42 -3.04
CA ALA A 162 -10.57 10.11 -2.58
C ALA A 162 -9.58 9.45 -3.57
N VAL A 163 -9.69 9.70 -4.87
CA VAL A 163 -8.74 9.21 -5.88
C VAL A 163 -7.34 9.76 -5.64
N GLY A 164 -7.25 11.01 -5.17
CA GLY A 164 -5.98 11.64 -4.78
C GLY A 164 -5.27 10.87 -3.66
N ALA A 165 -5.98 10.34 -2.68
CA ALA A 165 -5.41 9.51 -1.61
C ALA A 165 -4.77 8.21 -2.16
N GLY A 166 -5.41 7.57 -3.13
CA GLY A 166 -4.84 6.41 -3.83
C GLY A 166 -3.52 6.74 -4.54
N SER A 167 -3.47 7.88 -5.22
CA SER A 167 -2.28 8.37 -5.92
C SER A 167 -1.12 8.70 -4.97
N VAL A 168 -1.41 9.22 -3.77
CA VAL A 168 -0.40 9.50 -2.74
C VAL A 168 0.24 8.20 -2.24
N SER A 169 -0.55 7.16 -2.02
CA SER A 169 -0.04 5.85 -1.61
C SER A 169 0.99 5.30 -2.60
N TYR A 170 0.80 5.54 -3.90
CA TYR A 170 1.76 5.18 -4.93
C TYR A 170 3.04 6.03 -4.91
N THR A 171 2.92 7.35 -4.84
CA THR A 171 4.08 8.26 -4.88
C THR A 171 4.99 8.12 -3.66
N HIS A 172 4.40 7.84 -2.50
CA HIS A 172 5.11 7.58 -1.26
C HIS A 172 6.07 6.38 -1.38
N LEU A 173 5.65 5.33 -2.05
CA LEU A 173 6.43 4.11 -2.23
C LEU A 173 7.59 4.31 -3.21
N ARG A 174 7.39 5.11 -4.27
CA ARG A 174 8.45 5.44 -5.23
C ARG A 174 9.57 6.29 -4.60
N ALA A 175 9.23 7.23 -3.71
CA ALA A 175 10.23 8.01 -2.99
C ALA A 175 11.12 7.14 -2.08
N HIS A 176 10.63 5.96 -1.71
CA HIS A 176 11.35 4.98 -0.90
C HIS A 176 12.39 4.19 -1.69
N GLU A 177 12.13 3.88 -2.96
CA GLU A 177 13.08 3.19 -3.84
C GLU A 177 14.31 4.07 -4.11
N THR A 178 14.10 5.38 -4.30
CA THR A 178 15.20 6.34 -4.56
C THR A 178 16.05 6.68 -3.32
N ALA A 179 15.64 6.30 -2.13
CA ALA A 179 16.41 6.51 -0.90
C ALA A 179 17.32 5.32 -0.54
N LEU A 180 17.26 4.23 -1.32
CA LEU A 180 18.09 3.02 -1.15
C LEU A 180 19.26 2.94 -2.14
N ASP A 181 19.33 3.84 -3.13
CA ASP A 181 20.47 4.07 -4.04
C ASP A 181 21.44 5.11 -3.42
#